data_d1b86331750d9a138f3ea0ce67556e85
#
_entry.id   d1b86331750d9a138f3ea0ce67556e85
#
_cell.length_a   1.000
_cell.length_b   1.000
_cell.length_c   1.000
_cell.angle_alpha   90.00
_cell.angle_beta   90.00
_cell.angle_gamma   90.00
#
_symmetry.space_group_name_H-M   'P 1'
#
loop_
_entity.id
_entity.type
_entity.pdbx_description
1 polymer ?
#
loop_
_entity_poly.entity_id
_entity_poly.type
_entity_poly.pdbx_seq_one_letter_code
_entity_poly.pdbx_strand_id
1 'polypeptide(L)'
;CRTVGRGKPGAETPANPPQKPARGGPPKPPRTLGRAASRSPKRIVAFVVTGALAVAAVLIGAEVLRVSGDTIEQGDLAAFYVQPDGDVPTEPGTLVRSEQLLGTPIGSQAWRILYSSTDLDGAPVLVSGVVIVPDGKAPADGRTVLAWGHPTTGTDPSCAPSRAFDPFIGIEGMRLMLDRGYAVVATDYLGMGVTTAEGVQAGKDSYLVGETAARSMLDSVRAAQQIDPVEAGDDVVLWGHSQGGQAALFAAQEAPSYAPELTIAAVAVAAPAADLTKLMGSHLDDISGVTIGSYAFPAFAEVYASVPGADLSSILTPAAIEKVPQMNSLCLMSSLTELHDIGQPLIGEFTLHDPTTAEPWATLLRDNSAGGKGIDAPLFVAQGSADELVLPADTAAFVAHEESIGIEVHAVTVPGASHGTIAYESLPELERWLEQHVPTNGGP
;
A
#
# COMPACT_ATOMS: atom_id res chain seq x y z
N CYS A 1 59.79 -37.34 -2.56
CA CYS A 1 60.52 -38.39 -1.79
C CYS A 1 59.51 -39.12 -0.96
N ARG A 2 59.12 -40.32 -1.34
CA ARG A 2 59.56 -41.66 -0.83
C ARG A 2 59.34 -41.78 0.71
N THR A 3 58.70 -42.80 1.29
CA THR A 3 58.63 -44.28 1.06
C THR A 3 57.62 -44.83 2.06
N VAL A 4 56.66 -45.69 1.69
CA VAL A 4 56.67 -47.18 1.71
C VAL A 4 57.08 -47.86 3.04
N GLY A 5 56.20 -48.74 3.53
CA GLY A 5 56.44 -49.78 4.54
C GLY A 5 55.13 -50.44 4.98
N ARG A 6 54.76 -51.44 4.46
CA ARG A 6 54.64 -52.90 4.48
C ARG A 6 54.84 -53.51 5.88
N GLY A 7 53.90 -54.46 6.22
CA GLY A 7 54.26 -55.63 7.01
C GLY A 7 53.08 -56.29 7.78
N LYS A 8 52.65 -57.40 7.27
CA LYS A 8 51.90 -58.54 7.94
C LYS A 8 52.77 -59.25 8.95
N PRO A 9 52.38 -60.37 9.63
CA PRO A 9 51.13 -61.13 9.72
C PRO A 9 50.77 -61.69 11.14
N GLY A 10 49.57 -62.24 11.24
CA GLY A 10 49.21 -63.55 11.68
C GLY A 10 49.46 -64.01 13.15
N ALA A 11 48.38 -64.46 13.79
CA ALA A 11 48.45 -65.58 14.72
C ALA A 11 47.10 -66.30 14.81
N GLU A 12 47.20 -67.59 14.79
CA GLU A 12 46.17 -68.59 14.67
C GLU A 12 45.35 -68.82 15.92
N THR A 13 44.21 -69.43 15.70
CA THR A 13 43.23 -70.02 16.63
C THR A 13 43.77 -71.13 17.48
N PRO A 14 43.13 -71.54 18.63
CA PRO A 14 42.88 -72.95 18.89
C PRO A 14 41.40 -73.29 19.09
N ALA A 15 41.09 -74.51 18.59
CA ALA A 15 39.81 -75.14 18.52
C ALA A 15 39.28 -75.57 19.89
N ASN A 16 37.97 -75.58 20.06
CA ASN A 16 37.25 -76.11 21.21
C ASN A 16 36.59 -77.47 20.86
N PRO A 17 36.53 -78.46 21.81
CA PRO A 17 36.05 -79.80 21.56
C PRO A 17 34.51 -79.92 21.53
N PRO A 18 33.98 -81.09 21.13
CA PRO A 18 32.56 -81.23 20.78
C PRO A 18 31.70 -81.48 22.04
N GLN A 19 30.55 -80.76 22.12
CA GLN A 19 29.51 -81.05 23.14
C GLN A 19 28.44 -82.00 22.59
N LYS A 20 28.02 -82.93 23.51
CA LYS A 20 26.98 -83.94 23.28
C LYS A 20 25.59 -83.34 23.05
N PRO A 21 24.74 -84.07 22.33
CA PRO A 21 23.37 -83.57 21.97
C PRO A 21 22.42 -83.64 23.19
N ALA A 22 21.72 -82.53 23.46
CA ALA A 22 20.61 -82.48 24.38
C ALA A 22 19.29 -82.88 23.70
N ARG A 23 18.52 -83.73 24.40
CA ARG A 23 17.23 -84.25 23.97
C ARG A 23 16.20 -83.15 23.70
N GLY A 24 15.52 -83.24 22.57
CA GLY A 24 14.47 -82.34 22.18
C GLY A 24 13.17 -82.52 22.97
N GLY A 25 12.62 -81.44 23.41
CA GLY A 25 11.23 -81.34 23.86
C GLY A 25 10.34 -80.88 22.67
N PRO A 26 9.04 -81.09 22.70
CA PRO A 26 8.15 -80.83 21.58
C PRO A 26 8.07 -79.30 21.24
N PRO A 27 7.94 -78.92 20.02
CA PRO A 27 7.90 -77.54 19.58
C PRO A 27 6.63 -76.79 20.08
N LYS A 28 6.85 -75.62 20.69
CA LYS A 28 5.74 -74.68 21.00
C LYS A 28 5.08 -74.17 19.72
N PRO A 29 3.76 -74.10 19.68
CA PRO A 29 3.08 -73.54 18.49
C PRO A 29 3.50 -72.05 18.26
N PRO A 30 3.54 -71.62 16.97
CA PRO A 30 3.92 -70.24 16.65
C PRO A 30 2.93 -69.27 17.24
N ARG A 31 3.45 -68.23 17.92
CA ARG A 31 2.65 -67.06 18.33
C ARG A 31 2.14 -66.40 17.04
N THR A 32 0.85 -66.44 16.85
CA THR A 32 0.17 -65.64 15.86
C THR A 32 0.39 -64.15 16.17
N LEU A 33 1.24 -63.48 15.40
CA LEU A 33 1.30 -62.06 15.36
C LEU A 33 -0.10 -61.54 15.01
N GLY A 34 -0.67 -60.74 15.91
CA GLY A 34 -1.98 -60.15 15.74
C GLY A 34 -2.01 -59.42 14.41
N ARG A 35 -2.96 -59.78 13.58
CA ARG A 35 -3.27 -59.12 12.32
C ARG A 35 -3.53 -57.65 12.63
N ALA A 36 -2.60 -56.76 12.23
CA ALA A 36 -2.88 -55.35 12.19
C ALA A 36 -4.16 -55.17 11.37
N ALA A 37 -5.20 -54.62 12.01
CA ALA A 37 -6.48 -54.36 11.34
C ALA A 37 -6.21 -53.39 10.19
N SER A 38 -6.16 -53.90 8.96
CA SER A 38 -6.11 -53.08 7.78
C SER A 38 -7.40 -52.24 7.72
N ARG A 39 -7.26 -50.96 7.98
CA ARG A 39 -8.37 -50.01 7.80
C ARG A 39 -8.78 -50.11 6.34
N SER A 40 -10.05 -50.45 6.05
CA SER A 40 -10.52 -50.59 4.68
C SER A 40 -10.37 -49.26 3.96
N PRO A 41 -9.91 -49.23 2.71
CA PRO A 41 -9.73 -47.99 1.93
C PRO A 41 -10.96 -47.10 1.92
N LYS A 42 -12.16 -47.67 1.99
CA LYS A 42 -13.44 -46.94 2.11
C LYS A 42 -13.54 -46.11 3.40
N ARG A 43 -12.97 -46.59 4.54
CA ARG A 43 -12.96 -45.83 5.80
C ARG A 43 -11.96 -44.67 5.76
N ILE A 44 -10.81 -44.87 5.13
CA ILE A 44 -9.80 -43.79 4.95
C ILE A 44 -10.38 -42.70 4.06
N VAL A 45 -11.01 -43.05 2.93
CA VAL A 45 -11.68 -42.07 2.05
C VAL A 45 -12.80 -41.35 2.78
N ALA A 46 -13.63 -42.04 3.57
CA ALA A 46 -14.69 -41.40 4.36
C ALA A 46 -14.11 -40.39 5.37
N PHE A 47 -13.02 -40.73 6.08
CA PHE A 47 -12.36 -39.79 7.02
C PHE A 47 -11.76 -38.57 6.32
N VAL A 48 -11.14 -38.74 5.15
CA VAL A 48 -10.57 -37.64 4.35
C VAL A 48 -11.68 -36.72 3.85
N VAL A 49 -12.77 -37.29 3.31
CA VAL A 49 -13.93 -36.50 2.85
C VAL A 49 -14.61 -35.75 3.99
N THR A 50 -14.80 -36.40 5.15
CA THR A 50 -15.41 -35.75 6.31
C THR A 50 -14.49 -34.63 6.85
N GLY A 51 -13.18 -34.85 6.88
CA GLY A 51 -12.20 -33.81 7.25
C GLY A 51 -12.21 -32.63 6.30
N ALA A 52 -12.23 -32.88 5.00
CA ALA A 52 -12.30 -31.82 3.99
C ALA A 52 -13.62 -31.01 4.07
N LEU A 53 -14.76 -31.68 4.31
CA LEU A 53 -16.04 -31.02 4.52
C LEU A 53 -16.07 -30.18 5.80
N ALA A 54 -15.46 -30.66 6.88
CA ALA A 54 -15.35 -29.91 8.14
C ALA A 54 -14.48 -28.66 7.97
N VAL A 55 -13.35 -28.75 7.27
CA VAL A 55 -12.50 -27.60 6.94
C VAL A 55 -13.27 -26.61 6.06
N ALA A 56 -13.94 -27.09 5.02
CA ALA A 56 -14.77 -26.25 4.16
C ALA A 56 -15.88 -25.52 4.94
N ALA A 57 -16.55 -26.22 5.87
CA ALA A 57 -17.59 -25.63 6.71
C ALA A 57 -17.03 -24.55 7.67
N VAL A 58 -15.83 -24.76 8.21
CA VAL A 58 -15.14 -23.75 9.05
C VAL A 58 -14.76 -22.52 8.22
N LEU A 59 -14.22 -22.72 7.01
CA LEU A 59 -13.85 -21.61 6.12
C LEU A 59 -15.09 -20.82 5.66
N ILE A 60 -16.18 -21.52 5.29
CA ILE A 60 -17.45 -20.86 4.94
C ILE A 60 -18.04 -20.14 6.15
N GLY A 61 -17.99 -20.75 7.34
CA GLY A 61 -18.46 -20.12 8.58
C GLY A 61 -17.67 -18.87 8.94
N ALA A 62 -16.34 -18.89 8.79
CA ALA A 62 -15.46 -17.74 9.00
C ALA A 62 -15.78 -16.62 8.00
N GLU A 63 -15.99 -16.97 6.72
CA GLU A 63 -16.33 -16.00 5.68
C GLU A 63 -17.74 -15.39 5.90
N VAL A 64 -18.71 -16.19 6.31
CA VAL A 64 -20.05 -15.69 6.67
C VAL A 64 -20.00 -14.75 7.88
N LEU A 65 -19.16 -15.05 8.88
CA LEU A 65 -18.97 -14.17 10.04
C LEU A 65 -18.29 -12.87 9.64
N ARG A 66 -17.28 -12.93 8.77
CA ARG A 66 -16.60 -11.76 8.20
C ARG A 66 -17.60 -10.88 7.45
N VAL A 67 -18.32 -11.43 6.47
CA VAL A 67 -19.32 -10.72 5.67
C VAL A 67 -20.46 -10.15 6.53
N SER A 68 -20.85 -10.86 7.59
CA SER A 68 -21.88 -10.36 8.52
C SER A 68 -21.35 -9.21 9.39
N GLY A 69 -20.08 -9.25 9.81
CA GLY A 69 -19.40 -8.14 10.49
C GLY A 69 -19.36 -6.89 9.60
N ASP A 70 -18.89 -7.06 8.39
CA ASP A 70 -18.77 -5.98 7.40
C ASP A 70 -20.13 -5.36 7.02
N THR A 71 -21.22 -6.15 6.96
CA THR A 71 -22.58 -5.62 6.70
C THR A 71 -23.14 -4.82 7.89
N ILE A 72 -22.72 -5.12 9.12
CA ILE A 72 -23.09 -4.33 10.30
C ILE A 72 -22.30 -3.03 10.32
N GLU A 73 -21.00 -3.07 10.01
CA GLU A 73 -20.15 -1.88 9.88
C GLU A 73 -20.62 -0.94 8.78
N GLN A 74 -21.06 -1.46 7.62
CA GLN A 74 -21.58 -0.63 6.53
C GLN A 74 -22.87 0.12 6.86
N GLY A 75 -23.67 -0.34 7.82
CA GLY A 75 -24.90 0.37 8.26
C GLY A 75 -24.60 1.75 8.84
N ASP A 76 -23.45 1.91 9.50
CA ASP A 76 -23.01 3.16 10.12
C ASP A 76 -21.85 3.86 9.37
N LEU A 77 -21.34 3.24 8.28
CA LEU A 77 -20.18 3.71 7.55
C LEU A 77 -20.32 5.16 7.07
N ALA A 78 -21.47 5.51 6.49
CA ALA A 78 -21.72 6.86 5.99
C ALA A 78 -21.61 7.90 7.12
N ALA A 79 -22.13 7.58 8.31
CA ALA A 79 -22.10 8.48 9.46
C ALA A 79 -20.67 8.75 9.98
N PHE A 80 -19.76 7.78 9.83
CA PHE A 80 -18.37 7.96 10.23
C PHE A 80 -17.72 9.10 9.44
N TYR A 81 -18.02 9.22 8.15
CA TYR A 81 -17.37 10.19 7.24
C TYR A 81 -18.06 11.55 7.19
N VAL A 82 -19.19 11.71 7.87
CA VAL A 82 -19.82 13.02 7.96
C VAL A 82 -18.96 13.93 8.84
N GLN A 83 -18.62 15.09 8.30
CA GLN A 83 -17.93 16.14 9.06
C GLN A 83 -18.75 16.47 10.30
N PRO A 84 -18.16 16.45 11.53
CA PRO A 84 -18.86 16.83 12.74
C PRO A 84 -19.25 18.32 12.71
N ASP A 85 -20.33 18.65 13.44
CA ASP A 85 -20.73 20.04 13.64
C ASP A 85 -19.63 20.80 14.40
N GLY A 86 -19.40 22.03 14.02
CA GLY A 86 -18.42 22.93 14.65
C GLY A 86 -17.17 23.17 13.81
N ASP A 87 -16.19 23.84 14.42
CA ASP A 87 -14.94 24.17 13.74
C ASP A 87 -14.02 22.95 13.62
N VAL A 88 -13.35 22.81 12.48
CA VAL A 88 -12.27 21.82 12.30
C VAL A 88 -11.10 22.22 13.22
N PRO A 89 -10.48 21.28 13.94
CA PRO A 89 -9.30 21.57 14.73
C PRO A 89 -8.20 22.24 13.91
N THR A 90 -7.62 23.31 14.43
CA THR A 90 -6.59 24.09 13.73
C THR A 90 -5.20 23.48 13.82
N GLU A 91 -4.98 22.56 14.80
CA GLU A 91 -3.73 21.82 14.93
C GLU A 91 -3.74 20.65 13.94
N PRO A 92 -2.81 20.62 12.96
CA PRO A 92 -2.75 19.52 11.98
C PRO A 92 -2.48 18.17 12.65
N GLY A 93 -3.09 17.10 12.15
CA GLY A 93 -2.95 15.75 12.69
C GLY A 93 -3.77 15.48 13.95
N THR A 94 -4.64 16.41 14.39
CA THR A 94 -5.54 16.14 15.53
C THR A 94 -6.53 15.05 15.17
N LEU A 95 -6.56 13.97 15.96
CA LEU A 95 -7.53 12.88 15.80
C LEU A 95 -8.93 13.39 16.21
N VAL A 96 -9.85 13.44 15.25
CA VAL A 96 -11.22 13.92 15.46
C VAL A 96 -12.17 12.77 15.80
N ARG A 97 -11.97 11.62 15.14
CA ARG A 97 -12.77 10.42 15.35
C ARG A 97 -11.95 9.18 15.04
N SER A 98 -12.10 8.13 15.84
CA SER A 98 -11.58 6.81 15.52
C SER A 98 -12.63 5.74 15.82
N GLU A 99 -12.62 4.69 14.99
CA GLU A 99 -13.49 3.52 15.15
C GLU A 99 -12.67 2.27 14.93
N GLN A 100 -12.66 1.36 15.92
CA GLN A 100 -11.95 0.10 15.77
C GLN A 100 -12.68 -0.78 14.77
N LEU A 101 -11.94 -1.27 13.78
CA LEU A 101 -12.45 -2.13 12.73
C LEU A 101 -12.53 -3.58 13.18
N LEU A 102 -13.57 -4.27 12.74
CA LEU A 102 -13.73 -5.72 12.83
C LEU A 102 -13.13 -6.35 11.55
N GLY A 103 -12.82 -7.64 11.54
CA GLY A 103 -12.31 -8.30 10.33
C GLY A 103 -10.91 -7.85 9.89
N THR A 104 -10.09 -7.42 10.83
CA THR A 104 -8.71 -7.00 10.60
C THR A 104 -7.81 -8.14 10.10
N PRO A 105 -6.67 -7.85 9.45
CA PRO A 105 -5.68 -8.87 9.13
C PRO A 105 -5.28 -9.69 10.36
N ILE A 106 -5.09 -10.99 10.17
CA ILE A 106 -4.75 -11.90 11.28
C ILE A 106 -3.51 -11.42 12.02
N GLY A 107 -3.61 -11.33 13.37
CA GLY A 107 -2.53 -10.87 14.22
C GLY A 107 -2.35 -9.35 14.23
N SER A 108 -3.43 -8.60 13.96
CA SER A 108 -3.41 -7.14 13.99
C SER A 108 -4.72 -6.55 14.52
N GLN A 109 -4.64 -5.29 14.91
CA GLN A 109 -5.78 -4.43 15.20
C GLN A 109 -5.78 -3.26 14.22
N ALA A 110 -6.95 -2.70 13.94
CA ALA A 110 -7.06 -1.55 13.03
C ALA A 110 -8.16 -0.59 13.45
N TRP A 111 -8.00 0.66 13.02
CA TRP A 111 -8.96 1.74 13.24
C TRP A 111 -9.17 2.51 11.94
N ARG A 112 -10.40 2.86 11.68
CA ARG A 112 -10.75 3.94 10.77
C ARG A 112 -10.54 5.25 11.52
N ILE A 113 -9.96 6.26 10.86
CA ILE A 113 -9.66 7.55 11.47
C ILE A 113 -10.21 8.71 10.66
N LEU A 114 -10.59 9.78 11.37
CA LEU A 114 -10.87 11.10 10.83
C LEU A 114 -9.98 12.08 11.59
N TYR A 115 -9.20 12.87 10.90
CA TYR A 115 -8.20 13.76 11.49
C TYR A 115 -8.13 15.09 10.75
N SER A 116 -7.61 16.11 11.44
CA SER A 116 -7.38 17.43 10.84
C SER A 116 -6.09 17.43 10.00
N SER A 117 -6.11 18.22 8.94
CA SER A 117 -4.96 18.55 8.11
C SER A 117 -5.10 20.00 7.63
N THR A 118 -4.28 20.43 6.70
CA THR A 118 -4.38 21.78 6.12
C THR A 118 -4.47 21.71 4.59
N ASP A 119 -5.28 22.59 4.01
CA ASP A 119 -5.29 22.80 2.58
C ASP A 119 -4.06 23.62 2.12
N LEU A 120 -3.99 23.92 0.82
CA LEU A 120 -2.87 24.68 0.25
C LEU A 120 -2.74 26.10 0.83
N ASP A 121 -3.85 26.71 1.23
CA ASP A 121 -3.89 28.04 1.83
C ASP A 121 -3.61 28.01 3.36
N GLY A 122 -3.39 26.82 3.95
CA GLY A 122 -3.17 26.61 5.37
C GLY A 122 -4.46 26.59 6.19
N ALA A 123 -5.63 26.56 5.56
CA ALA A 123 -6.90 26.43 6.28
C ALA A 123 -7.10 24.99 6.79
N PRO A 124 -7.67 24.81 8.01
CA PRO A 124 -7.90 23.49 8.55
C PRO A 124 -8.98 22.75 7.79
N VAL A 125 -8.70 21.48 7.46
CA VAL A 125 -9.58 20.55 6.73
C VAL A 125 -9.61 19.20 7.42
N LEU A 126 -10.59 18.35 7.06
CA LEU A 126 -10.67 16.98 7.57
C LEU A 126 -10.24 15.99 6.48
N VAL A 127 -9.51 14.97 6.91
CA VAL A 127 -9.06 13.86 6.08
C VAL A 127 -9.37 12.55 6.79
N SER A 128 -9.67 11.51 6.03
CA SER A 128 -9.90 10.17 6.56
C SER A 128 -8.77 9.20 6.18
N GLY A 129 -8.78 8.03 6.83
CA GLY A 129 -7.81 6.98 6.57
C GLY A 129 -7.99 5.79 7.50
N VAL A 130 -7.01 4.88 7.48
CA VAL A 130 -6.96 3.73 8.39
C VAL A 130 -5.60 3.62 9.06
N VAL A 131 -5.61 3.07 10.27
CA VAL A 131 -4.39 2.72 11.04
C VAL A 131 -4.45 1.23 11.35
N ILE A 132 -3.36 0.51 11.12
CA ILE A 132 -3.24 -0.91 11.41
C ILE A 132 -1.98 -1.13 12.24
N VAL A 133 -2.07 -1.96 13.27
CA VAL A 133 -0.93 -2.28 14.12
C VAL A 133 -0.87 -3.79 14.38
N PRO A 134 0.32 -4.43 14.34
CA PRO A 134 0.43 -5.83 14.69
C PRO A 134 0.21 -6.04 16.19
N ASP A 135 -0.33 -7.21 16.56
CA ASP A 135 -0.40 -7.62 17.95
C ASP A 135 0.99 -7.66 18.58
N GLY A 136 1.06 -7.51 19.90
CA GLY A 136 2.31 -7.53 20.64
C GLY A 136 2.69 -6.15 21.18
N LYS A 137 3.80 -6.11 21.90
CA LYS A 137 4.26 -4.88 22.57
C LYS A 137 5.16 -4.06 21.66
N ALA A 138 4.95 -2.75 21.65
CA ALA A 138 5.85 -1.81 20.97
C ALA A 138 7.24 -1.74 21.66
N PRO A 139 8.28 -1.31 20.91
CA PRO A 139 9.54 -0.85 21.49
C PRO A 139 9.32 0.31 22.46
N ALA A 140 10.34 0.64 23.27
CA ALA A 140 10.25 1.69 24.28
C ALA A 140 10.01 3.10 23.67
N ASP A 141 10.52 3.31 22.46
CA ASP A 141 10.43 4.57 21.72
C ASP A 141 9.23 4.61 20.73
N GLY A 142 8.31 3.66 20.88
CA GLY A 142 7.17 3.50 19.97
C GLY A 142 7.50 2.67 18.73
N ARG A 143 6.47 2.40 17.92
CA ARG A 143 6.61 1.67 16.65
C ARG A 143 7.03 2.62 15.54
N THR A 144 7.94 2.20 14.69
CA THR A 144 8.13 2.86 13.39
C THR A 144 6.80 2.88 12.64
N VAL A 145 6.45 4.00 12.05
CA VAL A 145 5.20 4.16 11.30
C VAL A 145 5.49 4.08 9.81
N LEU A 146 4.84 3.15 9.11
CA LEU A 146 4.75 3.22 7.67
C LEU A 146 3.57 4.11 7.29
N ALA A 147 3.84 5.24 6.65
CA ALA A 147 2.81 6.06 6.02
C ALA A 147 2.65 5.64 4.56
N TRP A 148 1.47 5.09 4.23
CA TRP A 148 1.14 4.58 2.90
C TRP A 148 0.41 5.63 2.07
N GLY A 149 0.96 5.90 0.89
CA GLY A 149 0.31 6.66 -0.17
C GLY A 149 -0.25 5.74 -1.25
N HIS A 150 -1.58 5.71 -1.37
CA HIS A 150 -2.26 4.84 -2.33
C HIS A 150 -2.19 5.37 -3.77
N PRO A 151 -2.21 4.51 -4.81
CA PRO A 151 -2.35 4.92 -6.20
C PRO A 151 -3.74 5.51 -6.45
N THR A 152 -3.96 6.04 -7.64
CA THR A 152 -5.24 6.64 -8.05
C THR A 152 -6.41 5.67 -7.88
N THR A 153 -7.42 6.10 -7.12
CA THR A 153 -8.68 5.37 -6.92
C THR A 153 -9.89 6.13 -7.47
N GLY A 154 -9.75 7.43 -7.72
CA GLY A 154 -10.78 8.38 -8.16
C GLY A 154 -10.71 9.65 -7.34
N THR A 155 -11.70 10.53 -7.49
CA THR A 155 -11.78 11.81 -6.78
C THR A 155 -13.11 12.01 -6.04
N ASP A 156 -14.11 11.17 -6.30
CA ASP A 156 -15.36 11.17 -5.53
C ASP A 156 -15.10 10.68 -4.09
N PRO A 157 -15.76 11.26 -3.07
CA PRO A 157 -15.61 10.80 -1.68
C PRO A 157 -15.83 9.30 -1.48
N SER A 158 -16.67 8.66 -2.30
CA SER A 158 -16.90 7.20 -2.24
C SER A 158 -15.71 6.36 -2.71
N CYS A 159 -14.75 6.97 -3.41
CA CYS A 159 -13.56 6.30 -3.91
C CYS A 159 -12.42 6.20 -2.87
N ALA A 160 -12.62 6.77 -1.69
CA ALA A 160 -11.66 6.70 -0.60
C ALA A 160 -11.41 5.24 -0.18
N PRO A 161 -10.13 4.77 -0.15
CA PRO A 161 -9.80 3.39 0.20
C PRO A 161 -10.33 2.95 1.57
N SER A 162 -10.35 3.86 2.56
CA SER A 162 -10.86 3.55 3.89
C SER A 162 -12.36 3.26 3.94
N ARG A 163 -13.12 3.66 2.90
CA ARG A 163 -14.55 3.37 2.73
C ARG A 163 -14.83 2.01 2.09
N ALA A 164 -13.79 1.37 1.54
CA ALA A 164 -13.95 0.07 0.91
C ALA A 164 -14.41 -0.99 1.93
N PHE A 165 -15.09 -2.04 1.44
CA PHE A 165 -15.48 -3.20 2.21
C PHE A 165 -14.28 -3.86 2.92
N ASP A 166 -13.16 -3.97 2.23
CA ASP A 166 -11.87 -4.38 2.79
C ASP A 166 -10.86 -3.23 2.57
N PRO A 167 -10.67 -2.32 3.54
CA PRO A 167 -9.81 -1.17 3.38
C PRO A 167 -8.32 -1.53 3.36
N PHE A 168 -7.98 -2.78 3.61
CA PHE A 168 -6.60 -3.26 3.73
C PHE A 168 -6.03 -3.76 2.41
N ILE A 169 -6.88 -4.19 1.46
CA ILE A 169 -6.47 -4.86 0.23
C ILE A 169 -5.62 -3.96 -0.68
N GLY A 170 -5.84 -2.65 -0.62
CA GLY A 170 -5.10 -1.65 -1.40
C GLY A 170 -3.80 -1.17 -0.76
N ILE A 171 -3.44 -1.66 0.44
CA ILE A 171 -2.19 -1.28 1.11
C ILE A 171 -1.08 -2.26 0.68
N GLU A 172 -0.36 -1.89 -0.36
CA GLU A 172 0.64 -2.74 -1.00
C GLU A 172 1.85 -2.93 -0.08
N GLY A 173 2.13 -4.18 0.30
CA GLY A 173 3.20 -4.50 1.25
C GLY A 173 2.80 -4.41 2.73
N MET A 174 1.54 -4.16 3.07
CA MET A 174 1.08 -4.06 4.46
C MET A 174 1.56 -5.23 5.34
N ARG A 175 1.41 -6.47 4.86
CA ARG A 175 1.79 -7.64 5.64
C ARG A 175 3.28 -7.64 5.98
N LEU A 176 4.13 -7.31 5.00
CA LEU A 176 5.56 -7.16 5.21
C LEU A 176 5.87 -6.18 6.34
N MET A 177 5.19 -5.04 6.36
CA MET A 177 5.43 -3.99 7.35
C MET A 177 4.92 -4.37 8.74
N LEU A 178 3.75 -5.04 8.82
CA LEU A 178 3.24 -5.58 10.08
C LEU A 178 4.18 -6.67 10.65
N ASP A 179 4.74 -7.53 9.79
CA ASP A 179 5.70 -8.56 10.20
C ASP A 179 7.03 -7.95 10.70
N ARG A 180 7.38 -6.73 10.29
CA ARG A 180 8.48 -5.92 10.83
C ARG A 180 8.13 -5.24 12.16
N GLY A 181 6.90 -5.35 12.64
CA GLY A 181 6.41 -4.72 13.86
C GLY A 181 6.02 -3.25 13.68
N TYR A 182 5.95 -2.73 12.45
CA TYR A 182 5.57 -1.34 12.19
C TYR A 182 4.07 -1.12 12.38
N ALA A 183 3.69 0.09 12.78
CA ALA A 183 2.34 0.58 12.58
C ALA A 183 2.20 1.04 11.11
N VAL A 184 1.06 0.77 10.49
CA VAL A 184 0.76 1.20 9.13
C VAL A 184 -0.36 2.22 9.17
N VAL A 185 -0.16 3.39 8.60
CA VAL A 185 -1.20 4.39 8.39
C VAL A 185 -1.41 4.59 6.89
N ALA A 186 -2.66 4.62 6.45
CA ALA A 186 -3.02 4.86 5.07
C ALA A 186 -4.05 5.99 5.00
N THR A 187 -3.63 7.13 4.45
CA THR A 187 -4.50 8.29 4.22
C THR A 187 -5.37 8.10 3.00
N ASP A 188 -6.56 8.70 2.99
CA ASP A 188 -7.42 8.79 1.78
C ASP A 188 -7.10 10.04 0.93
N TYR A 189 -6.25 10.95 1.42
CA TYR A 189 -5.98 12.31 0.94
C TYR A 189 -7.15 13.29 1.12
N LEU A 190 -6.83 14.58 1.07
CA LEU A 190 -7.81 15.66 1.11
C LEU A 190 -8.77 15.60 -0.09
N GLY A 191 -10.05 15.79 0.19
CA GLY A 191 -11.13 15.74 -0.80
C GLY A 191 -11.78 14.37 -0.93
N MET A 192 -11.18 13.32 -0.36
CA MET A 192 -11.73 11.98 -0.40
C MET A 192 -12.32 11.56 0.95
N GLY A 193 -13.30 10.68 0.94
CA GLY A 193 -13.93 10.08 2.13
C GLY A 193 -14.89 11.01 2.85
N VAL A 194 -14.47 12.20 3.24
CA VAL A 194 -15.22 13.10 4.11
C VAL A 194 -16.33 13.84 3.35
N THR A 195 -17.52 13.87 3.95
CA THR A 195 -18.71 14.55 3.38
C THR A 195 -19.35 15.48 4.38
N THR A 196 -20.11 16.45 3.88
CA THR A 196 -21.06 17.23 4.71
C THR A 196 -22.26 16.36 5.13
N ALA A 197 -23.11 16.89 6.00
CA ALA A 197 -24.34 16.21 6.40
C ALA A 197 -25.30 15.94 5.22
N GLU A 198 -25.20 16.73 4.16
CA GLU A 198 -25.97 16.58 2.90
C GLU A 198 -25.34 15.55 1.96
N GLY A 199 -24.20 14.94 2.32
CA GLY A 199 -23.48 13.95 1.51
C GLY A 199 -22.64 14.58 0.39
N VAL A 200 -22.38 15.89 0.43
CA VAL A 200 -21.49 16.57 -0.50
C VAL A 200 -20.04 16.45 -0.01
N GLN A 201 -19.08 16.37 -0.91
CA GLN A 201 -17.65 16.39 -0.59
C GLN A 201 -17.31 17.55 0.37
N ALA A 202 -16.60 17.24 1.47
CA ALA A 202 -16.10 18.22 2.40
C ALA A 202 -14.63 18.52 2.10
N GLY A 203 -14.34 19.78 1.77
CA GLY A 203 -13.01 20.19 1.30
C GLY A 203 -12.88 20.11 -0.22
N LYS A 204 -11.84 20.75 -0.74
CA LYS A 204 -11.52 20.77 -2.16
C LYS A 204 -10.93 19.41 -2.57
N ASP A 205 -11.32 18.93 -3.76
CA ASP A 205 -10.55 17.88 -4.42
C ASP A 205 -9.12 18.38 -4.67
N SER A 206 -8.15 17.59 -4.29
CA SER A 206 -6.74 17.93 -4.43
C SER A 206 -5.91 16.82 -5.07
N TYR A 207 -6.52 16.10 -5.98
CA TYR A 207 -5.85 15.02 -6.73
C TYR A 207 -4.57 15.53 -7.42
N LEU A 208 -3.45 14.85 -7.19
CA LEU A 208 -2.11 15.21 -7.68
C LEU A 208 -1.60 16.60 -7.24
N VAL A 209 -2.21 17.24 -6.23
CA VAL A 209 -1.63 18.39 -5.57
C VAL A 209 -0.65 17.92 -4.51
N GLY A 210 0.65 18.03 -4.80
CA GLY A 210 1.70 17.36 -4.03
C GLY A 210 1.75 17.79 -2.56
N GLU A 211 1.61 19.09 -2.28
CA GLU A 211 1.71 19.65 -0.92
C GLU A 211 0.56 19.22 -0.01
N THR A 212 -0.69 19.20 -0.52
CA THR A 212 -1.84 18.72 0.27
C THR A 212 -1.81 17.21 0.49
N ALA A 213 -1.31 16.44 -0.49
CA ALA A 213 -1.11 15.01 -0.34
C ALA A 213 -0.03 14.69 0.70
N ALA A 214 1.08 15.44 0.70
CA ALA A 214 2.15 15.35 1.70
C ALA A 214 1.63 15.61 3.11
N ARG A 215 0.88 16.71 3.30
CA ARG A 215 0.28 17.06 4.58
C ARG A 215 -0.68 15.98 5.06
N SER A 216 -1.54 15.46 4.18
CA SER A 216 -2.44 14.35 4.52
C SER A 216 -1.69 13.11 5.02
N MET A 217 -0.55 12.76 4.40
CA MET A 217 0.29 11.65 4.84
C MET A 217 0.94 11.90 6.20
N LEU A 218 1.58 13.06 6.40
CA LEU A 218 2.28 13.40 7.65
C LEU A 218 1.29 13.53 8.81
N ASP A 219 0.13 14.16 8.59
CA ASP A 219 -0.91 14.33 9.60
C ASP A 219 -1.59 13.01 9.99
N SER A 220 -1.65 12.02 9.08
CA SER A 220 -2.12 10.69 9.42
C SER A 220 -1.23 9.98 10.45
N VAL A 221 0.10 10.24 10.42
CA VAL A 221 1.05 9.75 11.43
C VAL A 221 0.76 10.40 12.78
N ARG A 222 0.61 11.72 12.82
CA ARG A 222 0.24 12.47 14.05
C ARG A 222 -1.07 11.97 14.65
N ALA A 223 -2.05 11.66 13.80
CA ALA A 223 -3.33 11.10 14.24
C ALA A 223 -3.16 9.68 14.83
N ALA A 224 -2.33 8.84 14.23
CA ALA A 224 -2.04 7.51 14.73
C ALA A 224 -1.35 7.52 16.10
N GLN A 225 -0.50 8.52 16.38
CA GLN A 225 0.16 8.70 17.67
C GLN A 225 -0.83 8.98 18.82
N GLN A 226 -2.05 9.44 18.52
CA GLN A 226 -3.10 9.70 19.49
C GLN A 226 -3.99 8.50 19.80
N ILE A 227 -3.72 7.34 19.21
CA ILE A 227 -4.44 6.09 19.46
C ILE A 227 -3.57 5.21 20.37
N ASP A 228 -3.83 5.22 21.68
CA ASP A 228 -3.02 4.53 22.68
C ASP A 228 -2.56 3.11 22.29
N PRO A 229 -3.45 2.20 21.79
CA PRO A 229 -3.04 0.85 21.44
C PRO A 229 -2.07 0.76 20.25
N VAL A 230 -1.92 1.82 19.45
CA VAL A 230 -1.01 1.85 18.31
C VAL A 230 0.43 2.00 18.76
N GLU A 231 0.67 2.76 19.83
CA GLU A 231 2.01 3.03 20.36
C GLU A 231 2.96 3.53 19.24
N ALA A 232 2.47 4.40 18.34
CA ALA A 232 3.25 4.94 17.23
C ALA A 232 4.36 5.87 17.72
N GLY A 233 5.58 5.70 17.21
CA GLY A 233 6.73 6.57 17.47
C GLY A 233 6.86 7.70 16.44
N ASP A 234 8.01 8.37 16.45
CA ASP A 234 8.32 9.50 15.57
C ASP A 234 9.08 9.08 14.30
N ASP A 235 9.59 7.84 14.25
CA ASP A 235 10.28 7.31 13.07
C ASP A 235 9.29 6.89 11.99
N VAL A 236 9.42 7.46 10.79
CA VAL A 236 8.47 7.30 9.68
C VAL A 236 9.17 6.71 8.45
N VAL A 237 8.59 5.68 7.88
CA VAL A 237 8.88 5.20 6.53
C VAL A 237 7.76 5.66 5.61
N LEU A 238 8.08 6.42 4.59
CA LEU A 238 7.12 6.80 3.55
C LEU A 238 7.15 5.73 2.45
N TRP A 239 5.99 5.17 2.10
CA TRP A 239 5.85 4.22 1.01
C TRP A 239 4.66 4.59 0.13
N GLY A 240 4.86 4.68 -1.17
CA GLY A 240 3.79 5.07 -2.07
C GLY A 240 3.94 4.52 -3.48
N HIS A 241 2.80 4.32 -4.15
CA HIS A 241 2.73 3.85 -5.52
C HIS A 241 2.05 4.88 -6.41
N SER A 242 2.61 5.16 -7.59
CA SER A 242 1.99 6.06 -8.59
C SER A 242 1.71 7.46 -8.01
N GLN A 243 0.45 7.90 -7.92
CA GLN A 243 0.01 9.10 -7.18
C GLN A 243 0.58 9.11 -5.75
N GLY A 244 0.51 7.97 -5.05
CA GLY A 244 1.06 7.83 -3.71
C GLY A 244 2.58 7.94 -3.66
N GLY A 245 3.26 7.58 -4.75
CA GLY A 245 4.69 7.83 -4.91
C GLY A 245 5.01 9.32 -4.98
N GLN A 246 4.22 10.11 -5.72
CA GLN A 246 4.30 11.57 -5.70
C GLN A 246 4.06 12.11 -4.29
N ALA A 247 2.99 11.66 -3.62
CA ALA A 247 2.66 12.09 -2.27
C ALA A 247 3.79 11.80 -1.27
N ALA A 248 4.40 10.61 -1.32
CA ALA A 248 5.52 10.21 -0.46
C ALA A 248 6.77 11.07 -0.70
N LEU A 249 7.08 11.38 -1.96
CA LEU A 249 8.19 12.28 -2.30
C LEU A 249 7.95 13.69 -1.78
N PHE A 250 6.75 14.25 -1.98
CA PHE A 250 6.39 15.56 -1.41
C PHE A 250 6.39 15.54 0.12
N ALA A 251 5.91 14.46 0.76
CA ALA A 251 5.94 14.31 2.22
C ALA A 251 7.37 14.35 2.76
N ALA A 252 8.31 13.68 2.09
CA ALA A 252 9.73 13.73 2.46
C ALA A 252 10.33 15.13 2.31
N GLN A 253 9.96 15.86 1.25
CA GLN A 253 10.43 17.22 0.99
C GLN A 253 9.84 18.26 1.95
N GLU A 254 8.59 18.07 2.38
CA GLU A 254 7.89 19.00 3.28
C GLU A 254 8.12 18.72 4.77
N ALA A 255 8.42 17.47 5.15
CA ALA A 255 8.56 17.07 6.54
C ALA A 255 9.47 18.00 7.38
N PRO A 256 10.66 18.43 6.92
CA PRO A 256 11.52 19.30 7.73
C PRO A 256 10.88 20.62 8.12
N SER A 257 9.95 21.13 7.32
CA SER A 257 9.25 22.41 7.58
C SER A 257 7.86 22.25 8.18
N TYR A 258 7.15 21.20 7.80
CA TYR A 258 5.75 20.96 8.17
C TYR A 258 5.60 20.07 9.40
N ALA A 259 6.43 19.06 9.54
CA ALA A 259 6.38 18.07 10.61
C ALA A 259 7.78 17.81 11.20
N PRO A 260 8.47 18.84 11.73
CA PRO A 260 9.85 18.71 12.18
C PRO A 260 10.04 17.77 13.38
N GLU A 261 8.97 17.38 14.04
CA GLU A 261 8.96 16.37 15.12
C GLU A 261 9.03 14.93 14.58
N LEU A 262 8.70 14.70 13.31
CA LEU A 262 8.78 13.38 12.68
C LEU A 262 10.15 13.17 12.04
N THR A 263 10.72 12.00 12.22
CA THR A 263 11.98 11.59 11.59
C THR A 263 11.67 10.72 10.37
N ILE A 264 11.92 11.23 9.17
CA ILE A 264 11.78 10.42 7.97
C ILE A 264 12.99 9.48 7.84
N ALA A 265 12.80 8.25 8.28
CA ALA A 265 13.86 7.23 8.31
C ALA A 265 14.19 6.68 6.92
N ALA A 266 13.19 6.60 6.05
CA ALA A 266 13.34 6.11 4.67
C ALA A 266 12.16 6.55 3.80
N VAL A 267 12.41 6.69 2.51
CA VAL A 267 11.40 6.97 1.48
C VAL A 267 11.46 5.88 0.43
N ALA A 268 10.33 5.26 0.13
CA ALA A 268 10.22 4.24 -0.90
C ALA A 268 9.06 4.56 -1.85
N VAL A 269 9.29 4.40 -3.14
CA VAL A 269 8.27 4.67 -4.15
C VAL A 269 8.29 3.61 -5.26
N ALA A 270 7.10 3.23 -5.74
CA ALA A 270 6.95 2.36 -6.89
C ALA A 270 6.29 3.13 -8.03
N ALA A 271 6.91 3.15 -9.20
CA ALA A 271 6.45 3.86 -10.41
C ALA A 271 5.81 5.23 -10.07
N PRO A 272 6.54 6.14 -9.38
CA PRO A 272 5.96 7.37 -8.86
C PRO A 272 5.53 8.31 -9.97
N ALA A 273 4.39 8.97 -9.84
CA ALA A 273 4.00 10.09 -10.69
C ALA A 273 4.85 11.34 -10.35
N ALA A 274 6.18 11.19 -10.45
CA ALA A 274 7.14 12.19 -9.99
C ALA A 274 7.24 13.41 -10.90
N ASP A 275 6.99 13.24 -12.21
CA ASP A 275 7.02 14.32 -13.21
C ASP A 275 5.67 14.37 -13.94
N LEU A 276 4.78 15.24 -13.47
CA LEU A 276 3.45 15.39 -14.03
C LEU A 276 3.46 15.99 -15.45
N THR A 277 4.49 16.77 -15.78
CA THR A 277 4.65 17.31 -17.12
C THR A 277 4.89 16.19 -18.14
N LYS A 278 5.78 15.25 -17.80
CA LYS A 278 6.05 14.08 -18.64
C LYS A 278 4.87 13.11 -18.67
N LEU A 279 4.29 12.81 -17.52
CA LEU A 279 3.12 11.95 -17.42
C LEU A 279 2.00 12.44 -18.33
N MET A 280 1.60 13.70 -18.21
CA MET A 280 0.55 14.27 -19.06
C MET A 280 0.98 14.34 -20.52
N GLY A 281 2.21 14.77 -20.82
CA GLY A 281 2.72 14.87 -22.19
C GLY A 281 2.78 13.54 -22.94
N SER A 282 3.02 12.44 -22.23
CA SER A 282 3.09 11.09 -22.82
C SER A 282 1.72 10.51 -23.15
N HIS A 283 0.63 11.02 -22.55
CA HIS A 283 -0.71 10.46 -22.61
C HIS A 283 -1.79 11.38 -23.18
N LEU A 284 -1.42 12.50 -23.80
CA LEU A 284 -2.38 13.46 -24.36
C LEU A 284 -3.37 12.84 -25.35
N ASP A 285 -2.95 11.85 -26.10
CA ASP A 285 -3.68 11.23 -27.19
C ASP A 285 -4.15 9.79 -26.88
N ASP A 286 -4.25 9.43 -25.59
CA ASP A 286 -4.75 8.12 -25.18
C ASP A 286 -5.76 8.19 -24.02
N ILE A 287 -6.36 7.03 -23.69
CA ILE A 287 -7.40 6.94 -22.66
C ILE A 287 -6.86 7.20 -21.26
N SER A 288 -5.57 6.95 -21.01
CA SER A 288 -4.95 7.18 -19.71
C SER A 288 -4.89 8.66 -19.41
N GLY A 289 -4.48 9.48 -20.39
CA GLY A 289 -4.45 10.94 -20.26
C GLY A 289 -5.82 11.55 -20.11
N VAL A 290 -6.83 11.05 -20.85
CA VAL A 290 -8.22 11.48 -20.65
C VAL A 290 -8.70 11.15 -19.23
N THR A 291 -8.42 9.95 -18.74
CA THR A 291 -8.86 9.52 -17.40
C THR A 291 -8.15 10.31 -16.30
N ILE A 292 -6.82 10.39 -16.31
CA ILE A 292 -6.04 11.15 -15.32
C ILE A 292 -6.37 12.63 -15.41
N GLY A 293 -6.45 13.18 -16.61
CA GLY A 293 -6.79 14.59 -16.84
C GLY A 293 -8.20 14.95 -16.38
N SER A 294 -9.16 14.00 -16.46
CA SER A 294 -10.52 14.22 -15.94
C SER A 294 -10.55 14.39 -14.43
N TYR A 295 -9.60 13.79 -13.70
CA TYR A 295 -9.43 13.98 -12.26
C TYR A 295 -8.56 15.21 -11.96
N ALA A 296 -7.41 15.35 -12.62
CA ALA A 296 -6.40 16.35 -12.27
C ALA A 296 -6.80 17.80 -12.62
N PHE A 297 -7.37 18.05 -13.81
CA PHE A 297 -7.69 19.42 -14.19
C PHE A 297 -8.79 20.05 -13.34
N PRO A 298 -9.89 19.36 -12.96
CA PRO A 298 -10.86 19.91 -12.03
C PRO A 298 -10.27 20.17 -10.63
N ALA A 299 -9.47 19.25 -10.11
CA ALA A 299 -8.79 19.43 -8.82
C ALA A 299 -7.88 20.66 -8.84
N PHE A 300 -7.07 20.81 -9.89
CA PHE A 300 -6.21 21.99 -10.06
C PHE A 300 -7.01 23.28 -10.24
N ALA A 301 -8.08 23.28 -11.04
CA ALA A 301 -8.94 24.44 -11.20
C ALA A 301 -9.60 24.88 -9.88
N GLU A 302 -9.94 23.95 -9.01
CA GLU A 302 -10.53 24.24 -7.71
C GLU A 302 -9.48 24.75 -6.71
N VAL A 303 -8.34 24.05 -6.58
CA VAL A 303 -7.27 24.40 -5.64
C VAL A 303 -6.59 25.70 -6.03
N TYR A 304 -6.31 25.90 -7.31
CA TYR A 304 -5.62 27.06 -7.85
C TYR A 304 -6.58 28.11 -8.44
N ALA A 305 -7.82 28.19 -7.96
CA ALA A 305 -8.82 29.13 -8.45
C ALA A 305 -8.41 30.60 -8.38
N SER A 306 -7.44 30.96 -7.53
CA SER A 306 -6.87 32.31 -7.45
C SER A 306 -5.83 32.60 -8.56
N VAL A 307 -5.35 31.58 -9.28
CA VAL A 307 -4.37 31.75 -10.37
C VAL A 307 -5.10 32.13 -11.64
N PRO A 308 -4.81 33.30 -12.26
CA PRO A 308 -5.48 33.72 -13.47
C PRO A 308 -5.30 32.71 -14.60
N GLY A 309 -6.41 32.28 -15.20
CA GLY A 309 -6.42 31.30 -16.28
C GLY A 309 -6.37 29.83 -15.85
N ALA A 310 -6.39 29.53 -14.55
CA ALA A 310 -6.50 28.17 -14.05
C ALA A 310 -7.97 27.70 -13.98
N ASP A 311 -8.73 27.94 -15.03
CA ASP A 311 -10.11 27.48 -15.17
C ASP A 311 -10.23 26.42 -16.28
N LEU A 312 -11.20 25.51 -16.15
CA LEU A 312 -11.33 24.38 -17.08
C LEU A 312 -11.52 24.82 -18.54
N SER A 313 -12.17 25.95 -18.77
CA SER A 313 -12.44 26.46 -20.13
C SER A 313 -11.17 26.96 -20.84
N SER A 314 -10.10 27.19 -20.13
CA SER A 314 -8.79 27.57 -20.68
C SER A 314 -7.99 26.38 -21.21
N ILE A 315 -8.33 25.14 -20.79
CA ILE A 315 -7.56 23.97 -21.13
C ILE A 315 -8.39 22.82 -21.74
N LEU A 316 -9.63 22.63 -21.30
CA LEU A 316 -10.48 21.55 -21.77
C LEU A 316 -11.41 21.99 -22.89
N THR A 317 -11.68 21.10 -23.85
CA THR A 317 -12.70 21.31 -24.85
C THR A 317 -14.11 21.37 -24.24
N PRO A 318 -15.09 22.00 -24.86
CA PRO A 318 -16.48 22.00 -24.39
C PRO A 318 -17.04 20.58 -24.21
N ALA A 319 -16.65 19.63 -25.06
CA ALA A 319 -17.07 18.25 -24.98
C ALA A 319 -16.47 17.56 -23.73
N ALA A 320 -15.20 17.82 -23.42
CA ALA A 320 -14.55 17.32 -22.19
C ALA A 320 -15.21 17.91 -20.94
N ILE A 321 -15.45 19.22 -20.88
CA ILE A 321 -16.11 19.89 -19.75
C ILE A 321 -17.49 19.28 -19.48
N GLU A 322 -18.24 18.89 -20.51
CA GLU A 322 -19.56 18.24 -20.34
C GLU A 322 -19.42 16.86 -19.68
N LYS A 323 -18.35 16.10 -19.96
CA LYS A 323 -18.17 14.71 -19.50
C LYS A 323 -17.42 14.57 -18.18
N VAL A 324 -16.55 15.52 -17.86
CA VAL A 324 -15.72 15.51 -16.64
C VAL A 324 -16.53 15.26 -15.36
N PRO A 325 -17.68 15.90 -15.09
CA PRO A 325 -18.43 15.63 -13.86
C PRO A 325 -18.92 14.18 -13.74
N GLN A 326 -19.25 13.54 -14.87
CA GLN A 326 -19.64 12.13 -14.87
C GLN A 326 -18.43 11.24 -14.60
N MET A 327 -17.27 11.54 -15.19
CA MET A 327 -16.03 10.78 -14.95
C MET A 327 -15.58 10.91 -13.50
N ASN A 328 -15.67 12.11 -12.90
CA ASN A 328 -15.27 12.34 -11.51
C ASN A 328 -16.14 11.62 -10.49
N SER A 329 -17.38 11.28 -10.81
CA SER A 329 -18.26 10.50 -9.95
C SER A 329 -17.95 8.99 -9.97
N LEU A 330 -16.98 8.55 -10.75
CA LEU A 330 -16.61 7.15 -10.95
C LEU A 330 -15.25 6.83 -10.31
N CYS A 331 -15.19 5.73 -9.58
CA CYS A 331 -13.94 5.24 -9.02
C CYS A 331 -13.18 4.40 -10.03
N LEU A 332 -11.88 4.64 -10.17
CA LEU A 332 -11.04 4.05 -11.22
C LEU A 332 -11.13 2.52 -11.24
N MET A 333 -10.95 1.87 -10.10
CA MET A 333 -10.85 0.40 -10.05
C MET A 333 -12.21 -0.30 -10.22
N SER A 334 -13.29 0.29 -9.74
CA SER A 334 -14.62 -0.33 -9.81
C SER A 334 -15.39 0.01 -11.10
N SER A 335 -15.02 1.10 -11.79
CA SER A 335 -15.77 1.64 -12.93
C SER A 335 -14.89 1.87 -14.16
N LEU A 336 -13.75 1.16 -14.28
CA LEU A 336 -12.78 1.36 -15.36
C LEU A 336 -13.41 1.29 -16.76
N THR A 337 -14.30 0.32 -16.98
CA THR A 337 -14.97 0.15 -18.28
C THR A 337 -15.85 1.35 -18.59
N GLU A 338 -16.63 1.85 -17.63
CA GLU A 338 -17.51 2.99 -17.81
C GLU A 338 -16.69 4.29 -18.02
N LEU A 339 -15.60 4.48 -17.26
CA LEU A 339 -14.67 5.59 -17.47
C LEU A 339 -14.10 5.58 -18.90
N HIS A 340 -13.69 4.41 -19.38
CA HIS A 340 -13.18 4.27 -20.74
C HIS A 340 -14.25 4.51 -21.80
N ASP A 341 -15.48 4.03 -21.60
CA ASP A 341 -16.59 4.26 -22.54
C ASP A 341 -16.94 5.75 -22.65
N ILE A 342 -16.89 6.50 -21.54
CA ILE A 342 -17.12 7.94 -21.51
C ILE A 342 -15.92 8.68 -22.12
N GLY A 343 -14.70 8.29 -21.80
CA GLY A 343 -13.47 8.96 -22.22
C GLY A 343 -13.05 8.65 -23.65
N GLN A 344 -13.39 7.49 -24.20
CA GLN A 344 -12.97 7.04 -25.53
C GLN A 344 -13.26 8.08 -26.65
N PRO A 345 -14.44 8.73 -26.70
CA PRO A 345 -14.72 9.78 -27.70
C PRO A 345 -13.91 11.05 -27.54
N LEU A 346 -13.24 11.24 -26.40
CA LEU A 346 -12.46 12.43 -26.08
C LEU A 346 -10.97 12.29 -26.40
N ILE A 347 -10.52 11.11 -26.81
CA ILE A 347 -9.11 10.87 -27.17
C ILE A 347 -8.73 11.78 -28.36
N GLY A 348 -7.67 12.58 -28.17
CA GLY A 348 -7.21 13.58 -29.15
C GLY A 348 -8.06 14.87 -29.21
N GLU A 349 -9.18 14.93 -28.46
CA GLU A 349 -10.08 16.08 -28.38
C GLU A 349 -10.39 16.49 -26.93
N PHE A 350 -9.61 16.03 -25.96
CA PHE A 350 -9.83 16.29 -24.54
C PHE A 350 -9.39 17.71 -24.16
N THR A 351 -8.21 18.13 -24.62
CA THR A 351 -7.64 19.46 -24.34
C THR A 351 -7.68 20.38 -25.54
N LEU A 352 -7.85 21.69 -25.28
CA LEU A 352 -7.76 22.76 -26.30
C LEU A 352 -6.31 23.05 -26.68
N HIS A 353 -5.41 22.90 -25.71
CA HIS A 353 -3.99 23.19 -25.83
C HIS A 353 -3.22 22.10 -25.08
N ASP A 354 -1.96 21.92 -25.42
CA ASP A 354 -1.05 21.06 -24.69
C ASP A 354 -0.81 21.66 -23.27
N PRO A 355 -1.28 21.00 -22.18
CA PRO A 355 -1.16 21.50 -20.82
C PRO A 355 0.29 21.57 -20.34
N THR A 356 1.22 20.87 -21.01
CA THR A 356 2.65 20.88 -20.65
C THR A 356 3.37 22.14 -21.12
N THR A 357 2.72 22.91 -22.02
CA THR A 357 3.28 24.14 -22.60
C THR A 357 2.37 25.36 -22.45
N ALA A 358 1.07 25.15 -22.21
CA ALA A 358 0.10 26.23 -22.02
C ALA A 358 0.07 26.73 -20.58
N GLU A 359 0.37 28.03 -20.39
CA GLU A 359 0.27 28.64 -19.05
C GLU A 359 -1.19 28.98 -18.69
N PRO A 360 -1.59 28.87 -17.39
CA PRO A 360 -0.76 28.55 -16.24
C PRO A 360 -0.55 27.05 -16.00
N TRP A 361 -1.16 26.17 -16.76
CA TRP A 361 -1.17 24.71 -16.56
C TRP A 361 0.21 24.10 -16.58
N ALA A 362 1.10 24.55 -17.47
CA ALA A 362 2.49 24.10 -17.53
C ALA A 362 3.25 24.40 -16.24
N THR A 363 3.03 25.56 -15.64
CA THR A 363 3.58 25.91 -14.33
C THR A 363 2.97 25.04 -13.22
N LEU A 364 1.64 24.88 -13.18
CA LEU A 364 0.97 24.07 -12.16
C LEU A 364 1.42 22.57 -12.20
N LEU A 365 1.60 22.00 -13.39
CA LEU A 365 2.14 20.65 -13.53
C LEU A 365 3.58 20.55 -13.00
N ARG A 366 4.43 21.52 -13.31
CA ARG A 366 5.81 21.55 -12.79
C ARG A 366 5.85 21.72 -11.29
N ASP A 367 5.06 22.61 -10.71
CA ASP A 367 5.04 22.89 -9.28
C ASP A 367 4.52 21.68 -8.47
N ASN A 368 3.73 20.81 -9.10
CA ASN A 368 3.25 19.55 -8.52
C ASN A 368 4.07 18.32 -8.97
N SER A 369 5.21 18.52 -9.63
CA SER A 369 6.20 17.49 -9.90
C SER A 369 7.24 17.43 -8.77
N ALA A 370 7.60 16.23 -8.34
CA ALA A 370 8.59 16.02 -7.29
C ALA A 370 10.01 16.30 -7.79
N GLY A 371 11.00 16.39 -6.87
CA GLY A 371 12.41 16.64 -7.22
C GLY A 371 12.82 18.10 -7.17
N GLY A 372 11.91 19.02 -6.85
CA GLY A 372 12.21 20.45 -6.67
C GLY A 372 12.96 20.79 -5.38
N LYS A 373 12.91 19.92 -4.38
CA LYS A 373 13.56 20.05 -3.07
C LYS A 373 14.31 18.76 -2.73
N GLY A 374 15.41 18.86 -1.99
CA GLY A 374 16.16 17.68 -1.51
C GLY A 374 15.34 16.84 -0.52
N ILE A 375 15.68 15.56 -0.43
CA ILE A 375 15.15 14.60 0.54
C ILE A 375 16.28 14.24 1.50
N ASP A 376 16.08 14.44 2.79
CA ASP A 376 17.09 14.13 3.83
C ASP A 376 16.84 12.71 4.40
N ALA A 377 16.74 11.73 3.51
CA ALA A 377 16.56 10.32 3.85
C ALA A 377 16.97 9.44 2.66
N PRO A 378 17.39 8.18 2.88
CA PRO A 378 17.62 7.25 1.78
C PRO A 378 16.34 7.01 0.97
N LEU A 379 16.49 6.94 -0.36
CA LEU A 379 15.39 6.82 -1.31
C LEU A 379 15.45 5.49 -2.08
N PHE A 380 14.39 4.70 -2.00
CA PHE A 380 14.17 3.52 -2.83
C PHE A 380 13.19 3.84 -3.96
N VAL A 381 13.55 3.49 -5.19
CA VAL A 381 12.70 3.70 -6.37
C VAL A 381 12.57 2.40 -7.15
N ALA A 382 11.37 1.84 -7.23
CA ALA A 382 11.07 0.67 -8.04
C ALA A 382 10.34 1.06 -9.33
N GLN A 383 10.74 0.47 -10.46
CA GLN A 383 10.10 0.70 -11.75
C GLN A 383 9.89 -0.60 -12.51
N GLY A 384 8.69 -0.81 -13.04
CA GLY A 384 8.38 -1.93 -13.92
C GLY A 384 8.88 -1.68 -15.34
N SER A 385 9.55 -2.66 -15.96
CA SER A 385 10.03 -2.48 -17.33
C SER A 385 8.93 -2.55 -18.40
N ALA A 386 7.74 -3.03 -18.03
CA ALA A 386 6.55 -3.06 -18.89
C ALA A 386 5.47 -2.06 -18.43
N ASP A 387 5.87 -1.02 -17.68
CA ASP A 387 4.99 0.06 -17.30
C ASP A 387 4.73 0.97 -18.51
N GLU A 388 3.46 1.05 -18.91
CA GLU A 388 2.99 1.86 -20.03
C GLU A 388 2.32 3.17 -19.56
N LEU A 389 2.19 3.38 -18.23
CA LEU A 389 1.59 4.59 -17.68
C LEU A 389 2.67 5.55 -17.16
N VAL A 390 3.44 5.16 -16.14
CA VAL A 390 4.64 5.89 -15.74
C VAL A 390 5.83 5.25 -16.45
N LEU A 391 6.29 5.93 -17.51
CA LEU A 391 7.27 5.34 -18.39
C LEU A 391 8.63 5.11 -17.68
N PRO A 392 9.29 3.95 -17.90
CA PRO A 392 10.59 3.67 -17.28
C PRO A 392 11.66 4.74 -17.55
N ALA A 393 11.60 5.40 -18.71
CA ALA A 393 12.52 6.49 -19.04
C ALA A 393 12.32 7.74 -18.16
N ASP A 394 11.08 8.01 -17.76
CA ASP A 394 10.76 9.18 -16.93
C ASP A 394 11.20 8.94 -15.48
N THR A 395 10.96 7.75 -14.95
CA THR A 395 11.48 7.35 -13.63
C THR A 395 13.01 7.33 -13.62
N ALA A 396 13.67 6.84 -14.68
CA ALA A 396 15.12 6.87 -14.78
C ALA A 396 15.67 8.32 -14.81
N ALA A 397 14.97 9.24 -15.47
CA ALA A 397 15.36 10.65 -15.48
C ALA A 397 15.16 11.30 -14.11
N PHE A 398 14.11 10.96 -13.38
CA PHE A 398 13.89 11.38 -11.99
C PHE A 398 15.01 10.87 -11.08
N VAL A 399 15.34 9.57 -11.13
CA VAL A 399 16.46 8.99 -10.37
C VAL A 399 17.77 9.70 -10.64
N ALA A 400 18.12 9.91 -11.92
CA ALA A 400 19.34 10.61 -12.30
C ALA A 400 19.38 12.07 -11.79
N HIS A 401 18.22 12.72 -11.71
CA HIS A 401 18.11 14.06 -11.12
C HIS A 401 18.39 14.03 -9.62
N GLU A 402 17.72 13.13 -8.87
CA GLU A 402 17.91 13.00 -7.41
C GLU A 402 19.35 12.68 -7.05
N GLU A 403 19.99 11.74 -7.77
CA GLU A 403 21.42 11.43 -7.61
C GLU A 403 22.30 12.67 -7.88
N SER A 404 21.95 13.49 -8.89
CA SER A 404 22.72 14.69 -9.26
C SER A 404 22.72 15.78 -8.19
N ILE A 405 21.68 15.83 -7.36
CA ILE A 405 21.56 16.76 -6.23
C ILE A 405 22.02 16.14 -4.90
N GLY A 406 22.57 14.91 -4.94
CA GLY A 406 23.26 14.26 -3.82
C GLY A 406 22.37 13.37 -2.96
N ILE A 407 21.19 12.99 -3.41
CA ILE A 407 20.31 12.03 -2.72
C ILE A 407 20.86 10.61 -2.93
N GLU A 408 20.89 9.82 -1.85
CA GLU A 408 21.22 8.40 -1.94
C GLU A 408 20.01 7.63 -2.49
N VAL A 409 20.09 7.18 -3.74
CA VAL A 409 19.00 6.47 -4.42
C VAL A 409 19.33 5.00 -4.65
N HIS A 410 18.45 4.11 -4.20
CA HIS A 410 18.46 2.70 -4.56
C HIS A 410 17.39 2.43 -5.61
N ALA A 411 17.78 2.45 -6.87
CA ALA A 411 16.87 2.25 -8.00
C ALA A 411 16.81 0.78 -8.43
N VAL A 412 15.62 0.23 -8.59
CA VAL A 412 15.36 -1.14 -9.01
C VAL A 412 14.43 -1.17 -10.22
N THR A 413 14.86 -1.85 -11.29
CA THR A 413 13.97 -2.15 -12.42
C THR A 413 13.53 -3.60 -12.35
N VAL A 414 12.22 -3.84 -12.28
CA VAL A 414 11.64 -5.19 -12.24
C VAL A 414 11.23 -5.61 -13.66
N PRO A 415 11.88 -6.65 -14.22
CA PRO A 415 11.61 -7.08 -15.60
C PRO A 415 10.19 -7.62 -15.76
N GLY A 416 9.43 -7.06 -16.70
CA GLY A 416 8.07 -7.50 -17.04
C GLY A 416 6.98 -6.98 -16.12
N ALA A 417 7.30 -6.35 -15.01
CA ALA A 417 6.31 -5.72 -14.15
C ALA A 417 5.62 -4.56 -14.88
N SER A 418 4.30 -4.51 -14.74
CA SER A 418 3.46 -3.42 -15.24
C SER A 418 3.25 -2.35 -14.16
N HIS A 419 2.59 -1.23 -14.52
CA HIS A 419 2.20 -0.21 -13.55
C HIS A 419 1.44 -0.78 -12.36
N GLY A 420 0.44 -1.62 -12.60
CA GLY A 420 -0.41 -2.18 -11.55
C GLY A 420 0.23 -3.30 -10.71
N THR A 421 1.42 -3.80 -11.07
CA THR A 421 2.06 -4.93 -10.35
C THR A 421 3.38 -4.56 -9.69
N ILE A 422 4.00 -3.44 -10.09
CA ILE A 422 5.35 -3.07 -9.67
C ILE A 422 5.51 -2.95 -8.15
N ALA A 423 4.54 -2.39 -7.45
CA ALA A 423 4.64 -2.23 -6.01
C ALA A 423 4.73 -3.58 -5.29
N TYR A 424 3.90 -4.57 -5.69
CA TYR A 424 3.97 -5.93 -5.15
C TYR A 424 5.23 -6.68 -5.58
N GLU A 425 5.62 -6.56 -6.85
CA GLU A 425 6.77 -7.30 -7.38
C GLU A 425 8.10 -6.76 -6.86
N SER A 426 8.16 -5.53 -6.38
CA SER A 426 9.35 -4.92 -5.76
C SER A 426 9.50 -5.22 -4.27
N LEU A 427 8.48 -5.77 -3.59
CA LEU A 427 8.51 -6.00 -2.14
C LEU A 427 9.74 -6.79 -1.65
N PRO A 428 10.24 -7.85 -2.32
CA PRO A 428 11.43 -8.55 -1.86
C PRO A 428 12.72 -7.70 -1.88
N GLU A 429 12.81 -6.72 -2.80
CA GLU A 429 13.92 -5.77 -2.84
C GLU A 429 13.74 -4.69 -1.78
N LEU A 430 12.53 -4.17 -1.64
CA LEU A 430 12.18 -3.20 -0.61
C LEU A 430 12.47 -3.75 0.79
N GLU A 431 12.11 -5.00 1.07
CA GLU A 431 12.39 -5.66 2.36
C GLU A 431 13.88 -5.67 2.67
N ARG A 432 14.70 -6.13 1.72
CA ARG A 432 16.16 -6.19 1.88
C ARG A 432 16.79 -4.81 2.05
N TRP A 433 16.26 -3.81 1.35
CA TRP A 433 16.71 -2.45 1.46
C TRP A 433 16.33 -1.84 2.83
N LEU A 434 15.09 -2.05 3.28
CA LEU A 434 14.64 -1.60 4.60
C LEU A 434 15.44 -2.26 5.75
N GLU A 435 15.84 -3.53 5.62
CA GLU A 435 16.70 -4.20 6.61
C GLU A 435 18.04 -3.48 6.83
N GLN A 436 18.54 -2.79 5.82
CA GLN A 436 19.82 -2.07 5.87
C GLN A 436 19.68 -0.65 6.40
N HIS A 437 18.53 -0.02 6.24
CA HIS A 437 18.33 1.40 6.51
C HIS A 437 17.43 1.67 7.72
N VAL A 438 16.48 0.80 8.02
CA VAL A 438 15.49 1.01 9.08
C VAL A 438 15.43 -0.20 10.00
N PRO A 439 15.68 -0.04 11.31
CA PRO A 439 15.60 -1.15 12.27
C PRO A 439 14.22 -1.82 12.26
N THR A 440 14.20 -3.14 12.49
CA THR A 440 12.95 -3.84 12.80
C THR A 440 12.55 -3.59 14.25
N ASN A 441 11.27 -3.39 14.49
CA ASN A 441 10.73 -3.18 15.85
C ASN A 441 10.62 -4.46 16.68
N GLY A 442 11.49 -5.46 16.42
CA GLY A 442 11.46 -6.74 17.10
C GLY A 442 10.13 -7.46 16.78
N GLY A 443 10.12 -8.28 15.73
CA GLY A 443 8.95 -9.10 15.42
C GLY A 443 8.55 -10.00 16.60
N PRO A 444 7.34 -10.54 16.56
CA PRO A 444 6.75 -11.33 17.64
C PRO A 444 7.58 -12.55 18.03
#